data_d85ceff3796ff6f8714e026d8cd5fc97
#
_entry.id   d85ceff3796ff6f8714e026d8cd5fc97
#
_cell.length_a   1.000
_cell.length_b   1.000
_cell.length_c   1.000
_cell.angle_alpha   90.00
_cell.angle_beta   90.00
_cell.angle_gamma   90.00
#
_symmetry.space_group_name_H-M   'P 1'
#
loop_
_entity.id
_entity.type
_entity.pdbx_description
1 polymer ?
#
loop_
_entity_poly.entity_id
_entity_poly.type
_entity_poly.pdbx_seq_one_letter_code
_entity_poly.pdbx_strand_id
1 'polypeptide(L)'
;MTVDIQTVRFDADSKLLDHVNEKLQKLSNFHDRIVRVEVFLKLDNVVHTIKDKVAEIKVHIPKKQLFVKQSSKSFEQSFDEALTSLINQLKRKKEKQLSFS
;
A
#
# COMPACT_ATOMS: atom_id res chain seq x y z
N MET A 1 -11.32 0.42 -9.85
CA MET A 1 -10.03 0.03 -9.21
C MET A 1 -10.09 -1.43 -8.81
N THR A 2 -9.16 -2.22 -9.31
CA THR A 2 -9.04 -3.62 -8.93
C THR A 2 -8.05 -3.74 -7.76
N VAL A 3 -8.40 -4.51 -6.73
CA VAL A 3 -7.57 -4.68 -5.54
C VAL A 3 -7.21 -6.15 -5.37
N ASP A 4 -5.91 -6.43 -5.29
CA ASP A 4 -5.41 -7.77 -4.98
C ASP A 4 -4.60 -7.70 -3.68
N ILE A 5 -4.92 -8.57 -2.72
CA ILE A 5 -4.17 -8.68 -1.48
C ILE A 5 -3.57 -10.09 -1.42
N GLN A 6 -2.25 -10.16 -1.30
CA GLN A 6 -1.53 -11.42 -1.19
C GLN A 6 -0.76 -11.48 0.13
N THR A 7 -0.72 -12.65 0.72
CA THR A 7 0.04 -12.90 1.95
C THR A 7 1.15 -13.89 1.67
N VAL A 8 2.30 -13.69 2.32
CA VAL A 8 3.47 -14.54 2.17
C VAL A 8 3.92 -15.00 3.55
N ARG A 9 3.95 -16.29 3.75
CA ARG A 9 4.41 -16.98 4.98
C ARG A 9 3.50 -16.78 6.19
N PHE A 10 2.24 -16.36 5.99
CA PHE A 10 1.25 -16.31 7.07
C PHE A 10 -0.14 -16.21 6.44
N ASP A 11 -1.16 -16.44 7.28
CA ASP A 11 -2.56 -16.27 6.90
C ASP A 11 -3.12 -15.02 7.57
N ALA A 12 -3.63 -14.09 6.78
CA ALA A 12 -4.24 -12.88 7.31
C ALA A 12 -5.63 -13.18 7.86
N ASP A 13 -5.92 -12.65 9.06
CA ASP A 13 -7.27 -12.75 9.60
C ASP A 13 -8.20 -11.72 8.95
N SER A 14 -9.51 -11.86 9.23
CA SER A 14 -10.51 -10.98 8.63
C SER A 14 -10.33 -9.51 9.06
N LYS A 15 -9.88 -9.28 10.29
CA LYS A 15 -9.68 -7.92 10.79
C LYS A 15 -8.60 -7.20 10.00
N LEU A 16 -7.50 -7.88 9.70
CA LEU A 16 -6.41 -7.31 8.92
C LEU A 16 -6.87 -7.03 7.49
N LEU A 17 -7.56 -7.98 6.87
CA LEU A 17 -8.08 -7.80 5.51
C LEU A 17 -9.09 -6.65 5.43
N ASP A 18 -9.98 -6.54 6.40
CA ASP A 18 -10.95 -5.45 6.46
C ASP A 18 -10.25 -4.09 6.61
N HIS A 19 -9.25 -4.03 7.49
CA HIS A 19 -8.45 -2.81 7.69
C HIS A 19 -7.82 -2.35 6.38
N VAL A 20 -7.18 -3.28 5.66
CA VAL A 20 -6.53 -2.98 4.39
C VAL A 20 -7.55 -2.52 3.35
N ASN A 21 -8.64 -3.25 3.20
CA ASN A 21 -9.67 -2.93 2.22
C ASN A 21 -10.33 -1.57 2.48
N GLU A 22 -10.68 -1.26 3.72
CA GLU A 22 -11.27 0.02 4.08
C GLU A 22 -10.34 1.18 3.75
N LYS A 23 -9.08 1.05 4.10
CA LYS A 23 -8.09 2.09 3.85
C LYS A 23 -7.82 2.29 2.36
N LEU A 24 -7.79 1.20 1.59
CA LEU A 24 -7.54 1.28 0.15
C LEU A 24 -8.66 2.00 -0.60
N GLN A 25 -9.91 1.89 -0.13
CA GLN A 25 -11.03 2.57 -0.78
C GLN A 25 -10.85 4.09 -0.81
N LYS A 26 -10.06 4.63 0.11
CA LYS A 26 -9.80 6.07 0.17
C LYS A 26 -8.82 6.55 -0.89
N LEU A 27 -8.12 5.66 -1.58
CA LEU A 27 -7.14 6.05 -2.59
C LEU A 27 -7.77 6.81 -3.76
N SER A 28 -9.01 6.48 -4.12
CA SER A 28 -9.70 7.16 -5.20
C SER A 28 -9.91 8.66 -4.93
N ASN A 29 -9.84 9.08 -3.66
CA ASN A 29 -9.92 10.50 -3.29
C ASN A 29 -8.64 11.27 -3.65
N PHE A 30 -7.53 10.58 -3.87
CA PHE A 30 -6.23 11.18 -4.14
C PHE A 30 -5.80 11.03 -5.60
N HIS A 31 -6.41 10.10 -6.34
CA HIS A 31 -6.12 9.91 -7.76
C HIS A 31 -7.30 9.16 -8.40
N ASP A 32 -7.85 9.72 -9.46
CA ASP A 32 -9.07 9.20 -10.10
C ASP A 32 -8.80 8.17 -11.19
N ARG A 33 -7.52 7.91 -11.54
CA ARG A 33 -7.16 7.00 -12.62
C ARG A 33 -6.40 5.75 -12.17
N ILE A 34 -6.61 5.33 -10.92
CA ILE A 34 -5.98 4.11 -10.43
C ILE A 34 -6.62 2.91 -11.12
N VAL A 35 -5.80 2.15 -11.84
CA VAL A 35 -6.25 0.95 -12.56
C VAL A 35 -6.29 -0.24 -11.62
N ARG A 36 -5.22 -0.44 -10.85
CA ARG A 36 -5.05 -1.63 -10.03
C ARG A 36 -4.16 -1.33 -8.83
N VAL A 37 -4.47 -1.95 -7.70
CA VAL A 37 -3.66 -1.90 -6.48
C VAL A 37 -3.33 -3.33 -6.06
N GLU A 38 -2.05 -3.61 -5.87
CA GLU A 38 -1.58 -4.88 -5.35
C GLU A 38 -0.95 -4.65 -3.98
N VAL A 39 -1.41 -5.39 -2.98
CA VAL A 39 -0.87 -5.33 -1.62
C VAL A 39 -0.23 -6.68 -1.31
N PHE A 40 1.01 -6.65 -0.85
CA PHE A 40 1.73 -7.83 -0.40
C PHE A 40 2.03 -7.68 1.08
N LEU A 41 1.50 -8.58 1.88
CA LEU A 41 1.75 -8.64 3.31
C LEU A 41 2.65 -9.84 3.54
N LYS A 42 3.86 -9.60 4.03
CA LYS A 42 4.90 -10.63 4.13
C LYS A 42 5.41 -10.73 5.56
N LEU A 43 5.49 -11.95 6.05
CA LEU A 43 6.22 -12.21 7.29
C LEU A 43 7.66 -12.49 6.93
N ASP A 44 8.54 -11.57 7.30
CA ASP A 44 9.97 -11.70 7.02
C ASP A 44 10.64 -12.32 8.25
N ASN A 45 10.92 -13.62 8.16
CA ASN A 45 11.50 -14.38 9.26
C ASN A 45 13.03 -14.27 9.30
N VAL A 46 13.56 -13.08 9.02
CA VAL A 46 15.00 -12.86 9.20
C VAL A 46 15.31 -12.91 10.70
N VAL A 47 16.21 -13.80 11.08
CA VAL A 47 16.61 -14.00 12.45
C VAL A 47 17.09 -12.66 13.07
N HIS A 48 16.56 -12.32 14.25
CA HIS A 48 16.89 -11.13 15.00
C HIS A 48 16.23 -9.83 14.55
N THR A 49 15.24 -9.87 13.66
CA THR A 49 14.52 -8.66 13.24
C THR A 49 13.24 -8.52 14.03
N ILE A 50 13.09 -7.42 14.78
CA ILE A 50 11.86 -7.12 15.52
C ILE A 50 10.77 -6.65 14.54
N LYS A 51 11.17 -5.94 13.49
CA LYS A 51 10.25 -5.40 12.48
C LYS A 51 10.11 -6.38 11.32
N ASP A 52 9.44 -7.49 11.57
CA ASP A 52 9.33 -8.59 10.63
C ASP A 52 8.02 -8.60 9.82
N LYS A 53 7.10 -7.69 10.09
CA LYS A 53 5.84 -7.56 9.36
C LYS A 53 6.02 -6.52 8.25
N VAL A 54 6.03 -6.99 7.01
CA VAL A 54 6.31 -6.16 5.84
C VAL A 54 5.03 -5.94 5.05
N ALA A 55 4.77 -4.69 4.67
CA ALA A 55 3.69 -4.34 3.75
C ALA A 55 4.27 -3.66 2.52
N GLU A 56 3.91 -4.17 1.36
CA GLU A 56 4.27 -3.57 0.07
C GLU A 56 2.98 -3.22 -0.67
N ILE A 57 2.94 -2.03 -1.26
CA ILE A 57 1.80 -1.59 -2.05
C ILE A 57 2.32 -1.17 -3.42
N LYS A 58 1.76 -1.77 -4.46
CA LYS A 58 2.06 -1.42 -5.85
C LYS A 58 0.79 -0.86 -6.47
N VAL A 59 0.87 0.35 -7.02
CA VAL A 59 -0.27 1.02 -7.65
C VAL A 59 0.02 1.21 -9.12
N HIS A 60 -0.92 0.78 -9.95
CA HIS A 60 -0.85 0.95 -11.41
C HIS A 60 -1.74 2.12 -11.81
N ILE A 61 -1.12 3.15 -12.36
CA ILE A 61 -1.81 4.29 -12.97
C ILE A 61 -1.40 4.31 -14.45
N PRO A 62 -2.13 5.04 -15.32
CA PRO A 62 -1.76 5.08 -16.74
C PRO A 62 -0.29 5.47 -16.93
N LYS A 63 0.45 4.63 -17.66
CA LYS A 63 1.86 4.82 -18.04
C LYS A 63 2.85 4.76 -16.88
N LYS A 64 2.42 4.40 -15.64
CA LYS A 64 3.32 4.40 -14.50
C LYS A 64 2.89 3.42 -13.42
N GLN A 65 3.87 2.98 -12.64
CA GLN A 65 3.63 2.23 -11.40
C GLN A 65 4.28 2.99 -10.24
N LEU A 66 3.59 2.99 -9.12
CA LEU A 66 4.14 3.46 -7.84
C LEU A 66 4.33 2.27 -6.92
N PHE A 67 5.41 2.28 -6.16
CA PHE A 67 5.71 1.20 -5.23
C PHE A 67 6.16 1.79 -3.90
N VAL A 68 5.61 1.27 -2.81
CA VAL A 68 6.02 1.62 -1.45
C VAL A 68 6.18 0.34 -0.65
N LYS A 69 7.09 0.38 0.33
CA LYS A 69 7.37 -0.75 1.21
C LYS A 69 7.69 -0.22 2.60
N GLN A 70 7.09 -0.81 3.61
CA GLN A 70 7.37 -0.50 5.00
C GLN A 70 7.39 -1.78 5.83
N SER A 71 8.14 -1.77 6.91
CA SER A 71 8.16 -2.87 7.86
C SER A 71 8.06 -2.34 9.28
N SER A 72 7.40 -3.11 10.15
CA SER A 72 7.20 -2.74 11.54
C SER A 72 6.89 -3.99 12.35
N LYS A 73 6.46 -3.79 13.59
CA LYS A 73 6.08 -4.88 14.49
C LYS A 73 4.69 -5.45 14.21
N SER A 74 3.85 -4.74 13.44
CA SER A 74 2.52 -5.21 13.08
C SER A 74 2.22 -4.92 11.61
N PHE A 75 1.36 -5.77 11.02
CA PHE A 75 0.96 -5.56 9.62
C PHE A 75 0.12 -4.29 9.46
N GLU A 76 -0.75 -3.98 10.43
CA GLU A 76 -1.56 -2.78 10.39
C GLU A 76 -0.69 -1.53 10.34
N GLN A 77 0.33 -1.46 11.19
CA GLN A 77 1.26 -0.33 11.22
C GLN A 77 2.07 -0.24 9.92
N SER A 78 2.61 -1.37 9.45
CA SER A 78 3.38 -1.40 8.20
C SER A 78 2.54 -0.93 7.03
N PHE A 79 1.31 -1.42 6.94
CA PHE A 79 0.39 -1.03 5.89
C PHE A 79 0.03 0.45 5.98
N ASP A 80 -0.28 0.95 7.17
CA ASP A 80 -0.65 2.36 7.36
C ASP A 80 0.49 3.29 6.99
N GLU A 81 1.72 2.95 7.35
CA GLU A 81 2.91 3.72 6.99
C GLU A 81 3.15 3.70 5.48
N ALA A 82 3.01 2.52 4.86
CA ALA A 82 3.15 2.38 3.41
C ALA A 82 2.08 3.18 2.68
N LEU A 83 0.84 3.12 3.16
CA LEU A 83 -0.27 3.86 2.55
C LEU A 83 -0.06 5.38 2.66
N THR A 84 0.40 5.86 3.81
CA THR A 84 0.70 7.28 3.99
C THR A 84 1.77 7.74 2.99
N SER A 85 2.82 6.96 2.82
CA SER A 85 3.87 7.26 1.85
C SER A 85 3.32 7.28 0.43
N LEU A 86 2.46 6.33 0.09
CA LEU A 86 1.82 6.24 -1.22
C LEU A 86 0.93 7.45 -1.49
N ILE A 87 0.11 7.83 -0.52
CA ILE A 87 -0.78 9.00 -0.64
C ILE A 87 0.04 10.27 -0.88
N ASN A 88 1.14 10.42 -0.17
CA ASN A 88 2.03 11.57 -0.36
C ASN A 88 2.61 11.61 -1.78
N GLN A 89 2.96 10.46 -2.35
CA GLN A 89 3.42 10.39 -3.73
C GLN A 89 2.31 10.74 -4.72
N LEU A 90 1.09 10.27 -4.49
CA LEU A 90 -0.05 10.58 -5.34
C LEU A 90 -0.38 12.07 -5.31
N LYS A 91 -0.34 12.68 -4.14
CA LYS A 91 -0.58 14.12 -3.98
C LYS A 91 0.46 14.94 -4.75
N ARG A 92 1.73 14.58 -4.63
CA ARG A 92 2.80 15.28 -5.35
C ARG A 92 2.62 15.22 -6.86
N LYS A 93 2.19 14.07 -7.38
CA LYS A 93 1.93 13.92 -8.80
C LYS A 93 0.79 14.79 -9.27
N LYS A 94 -0.29 14.86 -8.50
CA LYS A 94 -1.43 15.69 -8.80
C LYS A 94 -1.04 17.18 -8.81
N GLU A 95 -0.24 17.60 -7.84
CA GLU A 95 0.29 18.96 -7.78
C GLU A 95 1.15 19.32 -8.99
N LYS A 96 2.02 18.39 -9.40
CA LYS A 96 2.84 18.58 -10.61
C LYS A 96 2.00 18.72 -11.85
N GLN A 97 0.95 17.92 -12.00
CA GLN A 97 0.04 18.02 -13.12
C GLN A 97 -0.67 19.38 -13.15
N LEU A 98 -1.10 19.86 -11.99
CA LEU A 98 -1.77 21.15 -11.87
C LEU A 98 -0.83 22.33 -12.17
N SER A 99 0.45 22.20 -11.84
CA SER A 99 1.42 23.28 -12.07
C SER A 99 1.83 23.43 -13.52
N PHE A 100 1.53 22.44 -14.37
CA PHE A 100 1.83 22.50 -15.80
C PHE A 100 0.60 22.79 -16.67
N SER A 101 -0.53 23.00 -16.06
CA SER A 101 -1.77 23.29 -16.78
C SER A 101 -1.96 24.77 -17.07
#